data_7eca006114b1bad79ecc8d7436143bc7
#
_entry.id   7eca006114b1bad79ecc8d7436143bc7
#
_cell.length_a   1.000
_cell.length_b   1.000
_cell.length_c   1.000
_cell.angle_alpha   90.00
_cell.angle_beta   90.00
_cell.angle_gamma   90.00
#
_symmetry.space_group_name_H-M   'P 1'
#
loop_
_entity.id
_entity.type
_entity.pdbx_description
1 polymer ?
#
loop_
_entity_poly.entity_id
_entity_poly.type
_entity_poly.pdbx_seq_one_letter_code
_entity_poly.pdbx_strand_id
1 'polypeptide(L)'
;STCSAVMGLSVPFWRAGDETINPEGFDDKFWYIRYFQSHRADDELDADLERSFRILSYGLGGDSPVGTWMTQLEHPSSKRLLDVLPEPETLPPWITQEDFDYQVDQFRKNGFRGPTNWYRNLPNHNSLTAQLEGKLITQPAAFIAGCDDDVLMYDLNWRERFTNSFEDLRFLELIEDAAHWLQVEKPVETTNFILRFLEEVA
;
A
#
# COMPACT_ATOMS: atom_id res chain seq x y z
N SER A 1 -24.06 12.50 -4.30
CA SER A 1 -22.67 12.11 -4.02
C SER A 1 -22.00 13.19 -3.18
N THR A 2 -21.23 12.78 -2.19
CA THR A 2 -20.43 13.70 -1.35
C THR A 2 -19.00 13.87 -1.87
N CYS A 3 -18.63 13.13 -2.92
CA CYS A 3 -17.32 13.16 -3.56
C CYS A 3 -17.51 13.55 -5.03
N SER A 4 -16.81 14.57 -5.51
CA SER A 4 -16.89 15.06 -6.90
C SER A 4 -15.85 14.40 -7.82
N ALA A 5 -14.73 13.96 -7.29
CA ALA A 5 -13.66 13.27 -8.01
C ALA A 5 -12.86 12.39 -7.05
N VAL A 6 -12.11 11.42 -7.56
CA VAL A 6 -11.26 10.51 -6.75
C VAL A 6 -9.92 10.26 -7.42
N MET A 7 -8.84 10.34 -6.64
CA MET A 7 -7.50 9.98 -7.10
C MET A 7 -6.88 8.97 -6.14
N GLY A 8 -6.39 7.85 -6.68
CA GLY A 8 -5.68 6.82 -5.94
C GLY A 8 -4.17 6.93 -6.14
N LEU A 9 -3.41 6.54 -5.10
CA LEU A 9 -1.95 6.47 -5.10
C LEU A 9 -1.50 5.08 -4.65
N SER A 10 -0.51 4.51 -5.32
CA SER A 10 0.20 3.26 -5.02
C SER A 10 -0.67 1.99 -5.00
N VAL A 11 -1.83 2.00 -4.33
CA VAL A 11 -2.67 0.82 -4.18
C VAL A 11 -3.87 0.88 -5.14
N PRO A 12 -3.96 -0.04 -6.12
CA PRO A 12 -5.09 -0.09 -7.04
C PRO A 12 -6.41 -0.37 -6.32
N PHE A 13 -7.48 0.28 -6.76
CA PHE A 13 -8.83 0.07 -6.25
C PHE A 13 -9.34 -1.36 -6.53
N TRP A 14 -10.03 -1.94 -5.55
CA TRP A 14 -10.69 -3.25 -5.61
C TRP A 14 -12.19 -3.06 -5.51
N ARG A 15 -12.91 -3.58 -6.49
CA ARG A 15 -14.38 -3.51 -6.47
C ARG A 15 -14.96 -4.51 -5.48
N ALA A 16 -16.18 -4.22 -5.04
CA ALA A 16 -17.00 -5.22 -4.38
C ALA A 16 -17.21 -6.43 -5.30
N GLY A 17 -16.97 -7.62 -4.79
CA GLY A 17 -17.06 -8.88 -5.54
C GLY A 17 -15.76 -9.30 -6.24
N ASP A 18 -14.74 -8.44 -6.33
CA ASP A 18 -13.41 -8.86 -6.77
C ASP A 18 -12.83 -9.88 -5.76
N GLU A 19 -12.09 -10.85 -6.29
CA GLU A 19 -11.36 -11.77 -5.41
C GLU A 19 -10.33 -10.99 -4.59
N THR A 20 -10.36 -11.20 -3.27
CA THR A 20 -9.37 -10.57 -2.39
C THR A 20 -7.99 -11.16 -2.66
N ILE A 21 -6.94 -10.35 -2.47
CA ILE A 21 -5.54 -10.82 -2.57
C ILE A 21 -5.28 -11.85 -1.45
N ASN A 22 -5.66 -13.06 -1.69
CA ASN A 22 -5.31 -14.19 -0.86
C ASN A 22 -4.78 -15.27 -1.80
N PRO A 23 -3.46 -15.29 -2.06
CA PRO A 23 -2.88 -16.22 -3.00
C PRO A 23 -3.20 -17.65 -2.53
N GLU A 24 -3.91 -18.42 -3.37
CA GLU A 24 -4.11 -19.84 -3.15
C GLU A 24 -2.75 -20.55 -3.11
N GLY A 25 -2.59 -21.53 -2.23
CA GLY A 25 -1.35 -22.29 -2.10
C GLY A 25 -0.25 -21.65 -1.25
N PHE A 26 -0.55 -20.53 -0.57
CA PHE A 26 0.40 -19.86 0.33
C PHE A 26 0.01 -19.97 1.82
N ASP A 27 -0.76 -20.98 2.21
CA ASP A 27 -1.24 -21.12 3.59
C ASP A 27 -0.12 -21.36 4.60
N ASP A 28 0.96 -21.99 4.18
CA ASP A 28 2.17 -22.26 4.95
C ASP A 28 3.23 -21.14 4.82
N LYS A 29 3.01 -20.19 3.91
CA LYS A 29 3.93 -19.09 3.63
C LYS A 29 3.59 -17.86 4.46
N PHE A 30 4.63 -17.06 4.76
CA PHE A 30 4.43 -15.76 5.36
C PHE A 30 3.74 -14.83 4.35
N TRP A 31 2.64 -14.23 4.78
CA TRP A 31 1.89 -13.28 3.98
C TRP A 31 1.47 -12.09 4.86
N TYR A 32 2.01 -10.90 4.60
CA TYR A 32 1.83 -9.74 5.48
C TYR A 32 0.35 -9.37 5.68
N ILE A 33 -0.51 -9.47 4.65
CA ILE A 33 -1.94 -9.17 4.79
C ILE A 33 -2.59 -10.08 5.84
N ARG A 34 -2.25 -11.36 5.83
CA ARG A 34 -2.74 -12.33 6.82
C ARG A 34 -2.10 -12.10 8.19
N TYR A 35 -0.82 -11.74 8.20
CA TYR A 35 -0.08 -11.43 9.43
C TYR A 35 -0.66 -10.21 10.15
N PHE A 36 -1.00 -9.14 9.42
CA PHE A 36 -1.59 -7.91 9.97
C PHE A 36 -3.03 -8.10 10.50
N GLN A 37 -3.69 -9.20 10.17
CA GLN A 37 -4.97 -9.57 10.80
C GLN A 37 -4.79 -10.09 12.22
N SER A 38 -3.58 -10.54 12.58
CA SER A 38 -3.23 -11.01 13.91
C SER A 38 -2.76 -9.87 14.83
N HIS A 39 -3.07 -9.96 16.12
CA HIS A 39 -2.51 -9.06 17.14
C HIS A 39 -0.98 -9.21 17.31
N ARG A 40 -0.40 -10.33 16.86
CA ARG A 40 1.06 -10.51 16.82
C ARG A 40 1.76 -9.40 16.03
N ALA A 41 1.09 -8.84 15.01
CA ALA A 41 1.64 -7.75 14.22
C ALA A 41 1.74 -6.46 15.04
N ASP A 42 0.69 -6.14 15.82
CA ASP A 42 0.72 -4.96 16.71
C ASP A 42 1.86 -5.10 17.72
N ASP A 43 1.94 -6.26 18.40
CA ASP A 43 2.94 -6.53 19.43
C ASP A 43 4.37 -6.44 18.87
N GLU A 44 4.60 -6.92 17.65
CA GLU A 44 5.91 -6.84 17.01
C GLU A 44 6.28 -5.40 16.63
N LEU A 45 5.38 -4.72 15.91
CA LEU A 45 5.66 -3.41 15.34
C LEU A 45 5.75 -2.32 16.42
N ASP A 46 4.99 -2.46 17.51
CA ASP A 46 5.03 -1.53 18.65
C ASP A 46 6.24 -1.74 19.56
N ALA A 47 6.85 -2.93 19.53
CA ALA A 47 7.99 -3.25 20.41
C ALA A 47 9.26 -2.42 20.08
N ASP A 48 9.47 -2.09 18.81
CA ASP A 48 10.56 -1.24 18.34
C ASP A 48 10.10 -0.43 17.12
N LEU A 49 9.54 0.73 17.37
CA LEU A 49 8.98 1.61 16.35
C LEU A 49 10.04 2.09 15.35
N GLU A 50 11.24 2.39 15.82
CA GLU A 50 12.32 2.87 14.95
C GLU A 50 12.75 1.78 13.96
N ARG A 51 12.90 0.55 14.46
CA ARG A 51 13.19 -0.61 13.61
C ARG A 51 12.05 -0.89 12.64
N SER A 52 10.82 -0.84 13.11
CA SER A 52 9.61 -1.07 12.31
C SER A 52 9.53 -0.11 11.13
N PHE A 53 9.66 1.20 11.39
CA PHE A 53 9.62 2.19 10.33
C PHE A 53 10.79 2.10 9.37
N ARG A 54 11.99 1.82 9.85
CA ARG A 54 13.17 1.66 9.01
C ARG A 54 13.02 0.51 8.02
N ILE A 55 12.58 -0.66 8.49
CA ILE A 55 12.36 -1.84 7.66
C ILE A 55 11.19 -1.63 6.69
N LEU A 56 10.05 -1.09 7.15
CA LEU A 56 8.87 -0.87 6.31
C LEU A 56 9.14 0.18 5.22
N SER A 57 9.81 1.28 5.58
CA SER A 57 10.16 2.32 4.61
C SER A 57 11.10 1.79 3.53
N TYR A 58 12.15 1.07 3.92
CA TYR A 58 13.10 0.49 2.99
C TYR A 58 12.47 -0.64 2.16
N GLY A 59 11.79 -1.59 2.81
CA GLY A 59 11.28 -2.81 2.16
C GLY A 59 10.26 -2.55 1.05
N LEU A 60 9.54 -1.41 1.12
CA LEU A 60 8.59 -0.95 0.11
C LEU A 60 9.09 0.26 -0.69
N GLY A 61 10.25 0.81 -0.38
CA GLY A 61 10.81 2.01 -1.02
C GLY A 61 11.66 1.68 -2.24
N GLY A 62 11.82 2.65 -3.13
CA GLY A 62 12.59 2.52 -4.37
C GLY A 62 14.11 2.36 -4.19
N ASP A 63 14.63 2.51 -2.96
CA ASP A 63 16.04 2.23 -2.64
C ASP A 63 16.31 0.75 -2.38
N SER A 64 15.30 -0.07 -2.19
CA SER A 64 15.44 -1.51 -2.11
C SER A 64 15.37 -2.14 -3.50
N PRO A 65 16.03 -3.28 -3.75
CA PRO A 65 15.85 -4.01 -5.00
C PRO A 65 14.37 -4.35 -5.24
N VAL A 66 13.89 -4.18 -6.47
CA VAL A 66 12.54 -4.59 -6.87
C VAL A 66 12.33 -6.07 -6.53
N GLY A 67 11.20 -6.39 -5.91
CA GLY A 67 10.90 -7.72 -5.39
C GLY A 67 11.28 -7.93 -3.92
N THR A 68 11.93 -6.96 -3.27
CA THR A 68 12.32 -7.07 -1.84
C THR A 68 11.12 -7.39 -0.95
N TRP A 69 9.99 -6.72 -1.14
CA TRP A 69 8.80 -6.97 -0.36
C TRP A 69 8.21 -8.37 -0.62
N MET A 70 8.42 -8.93 -1.82
CA MET A 70 7.95 -10.26 -2.19
C MET A 70 8.75 -11.38 -1.53
N THR A 71 9.99 -11.13 -1.07
CA THR A 71 10.82 -12.15 -0.40
C THR A 71 10.18 -12.72 0.85
N GLN A 72 9.24 -12.00 1.47
CA GLN A 72 8.47 -12.51 2.60
C GLN A 72 7.78 -13.86 2.30
N LEU A 73 7.37 -14.08 1.04
CA LEU A 73 6.71 -15.32 0.60
C LEU A 73 7.64 -16.55 0.58
N GLU A 74 8.94 -16.35 0.70
CA GLU A 74 9.93 -17.43 0.79
C GLU A 74 9.99 -18.04 2.21
N HIS A 75 9.38 -17.36 3.18
CA HIS A 75 9.43 -17.72 4.60
C HIS A 75 8.16 -18.43 5.07
N PRO A 76 8.24 -19.29 6.11
CA PRO A 76 7.07 -19.92 6.68
C PRO A 76 6.20 -18.92 7.47
N SER A 77 4.89 -19.16 7.50
CA SER A 77 3.88 -18.32 8.18
C SER A 77 4.12 -18.12 9.69
N SER A 78 4.96 -18.93 10.31
CA SER A 78 5.34 -18.82 11.72
C SER A 78 6.31 -17.66 12.01
N LYS A 79 6.95 -17.09 10.99
CA LYS A 79 7.88 -15.97 11.13
C LYS A 79 7.17 -14.67 11.54
N ARG A 80 7.97 -13.63 11.77
CA ARG A 80 7.52 -12.25 12.00
C ARG A 80 7.93 -11.38 10.81
N LEU A 81 7.24 -10.28 10.59
CA LEU A 81 7.48 -9.41 9.44
C LEU A 81 8.89 -8.82 9.43
N LEU A 82 9.33 -8.30 10.57
CA LEU A 82 10.65 -7.67 10.69
C LEU A 82 11.82 -8.67 10.64
N ASP A 83 11.52 -9.98 10.72
CA ASP A 83 12.55 -11.04 10.60
C ASP A 83 12.67 -11.59 9.17
N VAL A 84 11.72 -11.25 8.28
CA VAL A 84 11.69 -11.74 6.89
C VAL A 84 12.01 -10.66 5.86
N LEU A 85 12.16 -9.43 6.29
CA LEU A 85 12.54 -8.31 5.45
C LEU A 85 13.97 -7.83 5.81
N PRO A 86 14.73 -7.29 4.86
CA PRO A 86 16.04 -6.75 5.11
C PRO A 86 15.97 -5.49 5.97
N GLU A 87 16.86 -5.36 6.93
CA GLU A 87 17.02 -4.17 7.75
C GLU A 87 18.15 -3.29 7.17
N PRO A 88 17.84 -2.05 6.74
CA PRO A 88 18.86 -1.16 6.19
C PRO A 88 19.71 -0.57 7.31
N GLU A 89 21.00 -0.29 7.00
CA GLU A 89 21.92 0.36 7.95
C GLU A 89 21.59 1.84 8.18
N THR A 90 21.00 2.50 7.17
CA THR A 90 20.65 3.92 7.19
C THR A 90 19.22 4.14 6.71
N LEU A 91 18.65 5.30 7.01
CA LEU A 91 17.36 5.70 6.44
C LEU A 91 17.48 5.86 4.91
N PRO A 92 16.40 5.57 4.16
CA PRO A 92 16.32 5.95 2.75
C PRO A 92 16.57 7.46 2.56
N PRO A 93 17.23 7.89 1.47
CA PRO A 93 17.65 9.29 1.28
C PRO A 93 16.47 10.28 1.17
N TRP A 94 15.26 9.81 0.91
CA TRP A 94 14.04 10.60 0.82
C TRP A 94 13.33 10.79 2.18
N ILE A 95 13.85 10.20 3.29
CA ILE A 95 13.36 10.44 4.65
C ILE A 95 14.41 11.25 5.40
N THR A 96 14.03 12.46 5.86
CA THR A 96 14.88 13.20 6.78
C THR A 96 14.80 12.60 8.19
N GLN A 97 15.84 12.80 9.01
CA GLN A 97 15.79 12.36 10.40
C GLN A 97 14.63 13.00 11.18
N GLU A 98 14.30 14.28 10.87
CA GLU A 98 13.19 15.00 11.49
C GLU A 98 11.84 14.35 11.16
N ASP A 99 11.60 13.99 9.90
CA ASP A 99 10.36 13.32 9.47
C ASP A 99 10.24 11.93 10.09
N PHE A 100 11.36 11.20 10.15
CA PHE A 100 11.42 9.88 10.78
C PHE A 100 11.08 9.95 12.28
N ASP A 101 11.72 10.87 13.01
CA ASP A 101 11.48 11.06 14.44
C ASP A 101 10.03 11.48 14.70
N TYR A 102 9.48 12.37 13.87
CA TYR A 102 8.08 12.77 13.95
C TYR A 102 7.14 11.57 13.75
N GLN A 103 7.39 10.74 12.75
CA GLN A 103 6.59 9.54 12.48
C GLN A 103 6.62 8.57 13.66
N VAL A 104 7.80 8.26 14.17
CA VAL A 104 8.00 7.40 15.37
C VAL A 104 7.25 7.98 16.56
N ASP A 105 7.33 9.28 16.80
CA ASP A 105 6.64 9.93 17.93
C ASP A 105 5.11 9.88 17.81
N GLN A 106 4.54 9.97 16.61
CA GLN A 106 3.10 9.81 16.42
C GLN A 106 2.65 8.38 16.74
N PHE A 107 3.42 7.37 16.29
CA PHE A 107 3.10 5.97 16.57
C PHE A 107 3.39 5.56 18.02
N ARG A 108 4.35 6.21 18.70
CA ARG A 108 4.54 6.02 20.15
C ARG A 108 3.29 6.36 20.98
N LYS A 109 2.46 7.27 20.47
CA LYS A 109 1.19 7.65 21.12
C LYS A 109 0.04 6.71 20.81
N ASN A 110 -0.02 6.14 19.62
CA ASN A 110 -1.20 5.48 19.06
C ASN A 110 -0.98 4.01 18.72
N GLY A 111 0.27 3.57 18.52
CA GLY A 111 0.64 2.24 18.07
C GLY A 111 0.18 1.88 16.66
N PHE A 112 0.49 0.64 16.27
CA PHE A 112 0.13 0.08 14.95
C PHE A 112 -1.28 -0.52 14.89
N ARG A 113 -2.00 -0.61 16.01
CA ARG A 113 -3.35 -1.20 16.03
C ARG A 113 -4.33 -0.52 15.06
N GLY A 114 -4.28 0.81 14.94
CA GLY A 114 -5.13 1.55 14.01
C GLY A 114 -4.88 1.12 12.56
N PRO A 115 -3.65 1.25 12.04
CA PRO A 115 -3.27 0.81 10.71
C PRO A 115 -3.57 -0.67 10.43
N THR A 116 -3.25 -1.59 11.35
CA THR A 116 -3.49 -3.03 11.15
C THR A 116 -4.98 -3.40 11.14
N ASN A 117 -5.85 -2.59 11.73
CA ASN A 117 -7.30 -2.80 11.65
C ASN A 117 -7.85 -2.73 10.22
N TRP A 118 -7.21 -2.04 9.28
CA TRP A 118 -7.55 -2.11 7.86
C TRP A 118 -7.55 -3.57 7.38
N TYR A 119 -6.46 -4.28 7.67
CA TYR A 119 -6.27 -5.67 7.26
C TYR A 119 -7.23 -6.62 7.97
N ARG A 120 -7.57 -6.36 9.24
CA ARG A 120 -8.55 -7.14 10.00
C ARG A 120 -9.97 -7.06 9.44
N ASN A 121 -10.28 -5.98 8.72
CA ASN A 121 -11.58 -5.80 8.07
C ASN A 121 -11.62 -6.37 6.65
N LEU A 122 -10.49 -6.70 6.02
CA LEU A 122 -10.45 -7.25 4.65
C LEU A 122 -11.33 -8.51 4.48
N PRO A 123 -11.37 -9.49 5.40
CA PRO A 123 -12.25 -10.65 5.27
C PRO A 123 -13.74 -10.30 5.19
N ASN A 124 -14.12 -9.14 5.73
CA ASN A 124 -15.50 -8.65 5.72
C ASN A 124 -15.82 -7.76 4.52
N HIS A 125 -14.83 -7.42 3.69
CA HIS A 125 -14.95 -6.44 2.61
C HIS A 125 -16.15 -6.74 1.71
N ASN A 126 -16.22 -7.94 1.13
CA ASN A 126 -17.28 -8.32 0.19
C ASN A 126 -18.67 -8.33 0.85
N SER A 127 -18.78 -8.74 2.12
CA SER A 127 -20.05 -8.70 2.84
C SER A 127 -20.53 -7.27 3.14
N LEU A 128 -19.60 -6.39 3.52
CA LEU A 128 -19.89 -4.99 3.81
C LEU A 128 -20.20 -4.16 2.57
N THR A 129 -19.69 -4.57 1.43
CA THR A 129 -19.81 -3.85 0.15
C THR A 129 -20.70 -4.58 -0.87
N ALA A 130 -21.40 -5.65 -0.50
CA ALA A 130 -22.22 -6.47 -1.41
C ALA A 130 -23.24 -5.65 -2.25
N GLN A 131 -23.80 -4.57 -1.68
CA GLN A 131 -24.71 -3.67 -2.39
C GLN A 131 -24.01 -2.84 -3.49
N LEU A 132 -22.69 -2.86 -3.56
CA LEU A 132 -21.86 -2.18 -4.57
C LEU A 132 -21.35 -3.13 -5.65
N GLU A 133 -21.62 -4.43 -5.55
CA GLU A 133 -21.19 -5.41 -6.54
C GLU A 133 -21.64 -5.02 -7.95
N GLY A 134 -20.73 -5.11 -8.91
CA GLY A 134 -20.97 -4.73 -10.31
C GLY A 134 -21.07 -3.22 -10.58
N LYS A 135 -21.04 -2.36 -9.56
CA LYS A 135 -21.08 -0.90 -9.76
C LYS A 135 -19.72 -0.36 -10.15
N LEU A 136 -19.72 0.63 -11.03
CA LEU A 136 -18.55 1.41 -11.39
C LEU A 136 -18.49 2.70 -10.58
N ILE A 137 -17.31 3.26 -10.43
CA ILE A 137 -17.11 4.62 -9.94
C ILE A 137 -17.43 5.56 -11.09
N THR A 138 -18.45 6.41 -10.90
CA THR A 138 -18.96 7.33 -11.92
C THR A 138 -18.30 8.71 -11.87
N GLN A 139 -17.60 9.02 -10.79
CA GLN A 139 -16.85 10.25 -10.64
C GLN A 139 -15.59 10.22 -11.49
N PRO A 140 -15.13 11.40 -12.00
CA PRO A 140 -13.81 11.49 -12.58
C PRO A 140 -12.75 10.89 -11.67
N ALA A 141 -11.91 10.04 -12.22
CA ALA A 141 -10.92 9.30 -11.45
C ALA A 141 -9.52 9.40 -12.07
N ALA A 142 -8.49 9.31 -11.23
CA ALA A 142 -7.11 9.19 -11.66
C ALA A 142 -6.35 8.23 -10.74
N PHE A 143 -5.23 7.72 -11.24
CA PHE A 143 -4.34 6.86 -10.47
C PHE A 143 -2.88 7.10 -10.84
N ILE A 144 -2.02 7.13 -9.83
CA ILE A 144 -0.58 7.11 -10.00
C ILE A 144 0.06 6.08 -9.06
N ALA A 145 1.14 5.45 -9.51
CA ALA A 145 1.96 4.57 -8.68
C ALA A 145 3.42 4.64 -9.11
N GLY A 146 4.33 4.14 -8.31
CA GLY A 146 5.71 3.94 -8.70
C GLY A 146 5.86 2.76 -9.67
N CYS A 147 6.77 2.85 -10.65
CA CYS A 147 7.07 1.74 -11.56
C CYS A 147 7.60 0.52 -10.81
N ASP A 148 8.32 0.75 -9.72
CA ASP A 148 9.02 -0.27 -8.94
C ASP A 148 8.23 -0.69 -7.68
N ASP A 149 6.94 -0.35 -7.60
CA ASP A 149 6.10 -0.72 -6.46
C ASP A 149 5.77 -2.22 -6.46
N ASP A 150 6.36 -2.96 -5.55
CA ASP A 150 6.14 -4.41 -5.36
C ASP A 150 4.66 -4.78 -5.10
N VAL A 151 3.86 -3.85 -4.59
CA VAL A 151 2.43 -4.08 -4.36
C VAL A 151 1.67 -4.31 -5.66
N LEU A 152 2.11 -3.71 -6.76
CA LEU A 152 1.51 -3.93 -8.09
C LEU A 152 1.79 -5.35 -8.62
N MET A 153 2.82 -6.04 -8.12
CA MET A 153 3.19 -7.40 -8.53
C MET A 153 2.23 -8.48 -8.02
N TYR A 154 1.39 -8.16 -7.02
CA TYR A 154 0.44 -9.13 -6.46
C TYR A 154 -0.69 -9.52 -7.41
N ASP A 155 -1.02 -8.64 -8.36
CA ASP A 155 -2.06 -8.91 -9.36
C ASP A 155 -1.56 -8.46 -10.73
N LEU A 156 -1.12 -9.40 -11.55
CA LEU A 156 -0.60 -9.11 -12.90
C LEU A 156 -1.65 -8.48 -13.83
N ASN A 157 -2.93 -8.61 -13.48
CA ASN A 157 -4.05 -8.03 -14.22
C ASN A 157 -4.59 -6.74 -13.58
N TRP A 158 -3.91 -6.20 -12.57
CA TRP A 158 -4.39 -5.04 -11.80
C TRP A 158 -4.77 -3.84 -12.67
N ARG A 159 -3.99 -3.58 -13.72
CA ARG A 159 -4.21 -2.44 -14.64
C ARG A 159 -5.53 -2.56 -15.38
N GLU A 160 -5.83 -3.73 -15.94
CA GLU A 160 -7.08 -3.99 -16.64
C GLU A 160 -8.26 -3.95 -15.68
N ARG A 161 -8.16 -4.62 -14.54
CA ARG A 161 -9.17 -4.62 -13.49
C ARG A 161 -9.44 -3.22 -12.97
N PHE A 162 -8.40 -2.45 -12.70
CA PHE A 162 -8.50 -1.06 -12.25
C PHE A 162 -9.21 -0.20 -13.30
N THR A 163 -8.74 -0.22 -14.54
CA THR A 163 -9.33 0.57 -15.64
C THR A 163 -10.81 0.27 -15.82
N ASN A 164 -11.21 -0.99 -15.75
CA ASN A 164 -12.60 -1.42 -15.86
C ASN A 164 -13.48 -1.10 -14.64
N SER A 165 -12.94 -0.43 -13.61
CA SER A 165 -13.67 -0.06 -12.40
C SER A 165 -14.27 1.34 -12.45
N PHE A 166 -13.97 2.13 -13.50
CA PHE A 166 -14.36 3.53 -13.62
C PHE A 166 -15.11 3.80 -14.93
N GLU A 167 -16.11 4.69 -14.89
CA GLU A 167 -16.74 5.23 -16.09
C GLU A 167 -15.94 6.37 -16.71
N ASP A 168 -15.23 7.15 -15.90
CA ASP A 168 -14.46 8.34 -16.30
C ASP A 168 -13.06 8.31 -15.67
N LEU A 169 -12.19 7.44 -16.19
CA LEU A 169 -10.79 7.38 -15.80
C LEU A 169 -9.97 8.38 -16.65
N ARG A 170 -9.55 9.48 -16.05
CA ARG A 170 -8.80 10.56 -16.72
C ARG A 170 -7.40 10.13 -17.09
N PHE A 171 -6.68 9.53 -16.16
CA PHE A 171 -5.36 8.94 -16.42
C PHE A 171 -5.01 7.86 -15.41
N LEU A 172 -4.08 7.01 -15.84
CA LEU A 172 -3.38 6.03 -15.02
C LEU A 172 -1.90 6.11 -15.42
N GLU A 173 -1.06 6.67 -14.55
CA GLU A 173 0.35 6.92 -14.84
C GLU A 173 1.25 6.22 -13.83
N LEU A 174 2.42 5.82 -14.29
CA LEU A 174 3.48 5.29 -13.43
C LEU A 174 4.65 6.27 -13.40
N ILE A 175 5.21 6.47 -12.20
CA ILE A 175 6.35 7.37 -11.97
C ILE A 175 7.62 6.51 -11.96
N GLU A 176 8.54 6.83 -12.86
CA GLU A 176 9.84 6.16 -12.96
C GLU A 176 10.69 6.37 -11.70
N ASP A 177 11.54 5.39 -11.38
CA ASP A 177 12.42 5.41 -10.21
C ASP A 177 11.69 5.73 -8.90
N ALA A 178 10.48 5.22 -8.73
CA ALA A 178 9.66 5.34 -7.53
C ALA A 178 8.99 4.00 -7.21
N ALA A 179 8.78 3.74 -5.93
CA ALA A 179 8.07 2.57 -5.44
C ALA A 179 6.81 2.97 -4.66
N HIS A 180 6.55 2.31 -3.54
CA HIS A 180 5.28 2.44 -2.80
C HIS A 180 5.06 3.82 -2.16
N TRP A 181 6.12 4.46 -1.70
CA TRP A 181 6.07 5.73 -0.97
C TRP A 181 6.21 6.95 -1.88
N LEU A 182 5.64 6.88 -3.09
CA LEU A 182 5.83 7.86 -4.17
C LEU A 182 5.61 9.31 -3.74
N GLN A 183 4.74 9.60 -2.77
CA GLN A 183 4.47 10.94 -2.27
C GLN A 183 5.67 11.57 -1.53
N VAL A 184 6.60 10.76 -1.03
CA VAL A 184 7.83 11.19 -0.37
C VAL A 184 9.08 10.86 -1.18
N GLU A 185 9.05 9.82 -2.01
CA GLU A 185 10.13 9.48 -2.93
C GLU A 185 10.22 10.48 -4.11
N LYS A 186 9.06 10.87 -4.65
CA LYS A 186 8.91 11.79 -5.81
C LYS A 186 7.87 12.87 -5.54
N PRO A 187 8.09 13.75 -4.54
CA PRO A 187 7.07 14.72 -4.10
C PRO A 187 6.69 15.72 -5.17
N VAL A 188 7.61 16.14 -6.03
CA VAL A 188 7.35 17.12 -7.09
C VAL A 188 6.46 16.50 -8.18
N GLU A 189 6.82 15.33 -8.68
CA GLU A 189 6.08 14.60 -9.70
C GLU A 189 4.67 14.24 -9.19
N THR A 190 4.59 13.71 -7.98
CA THR A 190 3.32 13.37 -7.33
C THR A 190 2.41 14.60 -7.20
N THR A 191 2.97 15.72 -6.73
CA THR A 191 2.22 16.98 -6.61
C THR A 191 1.73 17.48 -7.97
N ASN A 192 2.56 17.40 -9.02
CA ASN A 192 2.19 17.85 -10.36
C ASN A 192 1.02 17.00 -10.93
N PHE A 193 1.01 15.68 -10.72
CA PHE A 193 -0.12 14.84 -11.11
C PHE A 193 -1.41 15.16 -10.34
N ILE A 194 -1.31 15.43 -9.04
CA ILE A 194 -2.46 15.85 -8.23
C ILE A 194 -3.01 17.19 -8.76
N LEU A 195 -2.16 18.18 -9.00
CA LEU A 195 -2.59 19.50 -9.52
C LEU A 195 -3.21 19.38 -10.91
N ARG A 196 -2.59 18.59 -11.81
CA ARG A 196 -3.18 18.29 -13.12
C ARG A 196 -4.58 17.71 -12.99
N PHE A 197 -4.78 16.72 -12.12
CA PHE A 197 -6.10 16.13 -11.91
C PHE A 197 -7.11 17.16 -11.39
N LEU A 198 -6.71 18.00 -10.44
CA LEU A 198 -7.59 19.04 -9.91
C LEU A 198 -8.02 20.05 -10.98
N GLU A 199 -7.10 20.42 -11.88
CA GLU A 199 -7.41 21.30 -13.03
C GLU A 199 -8.38 20.65 -14.03
N GLU A 200 -8.24 19.33 -14.28
CA GLU A 200 -9.11 18.59 -15.20
C GLU A 200 -10.54 18.38 -14.68
N VAL A 201 -10.75 18.48 -13.35
CA VAL A 201 -12.07 18.23 -12.72
C VAL A 201 -12.71 19.48 -12.09
N ALA A 202 -12.03 20.62 -12.18
CA ALA A 202 -12.57 21.92 -11.73
C ALA A 202 -13.62 22.45 -12.72
#